data_c4be561675f84e8e304225bba11ea0a6
#
_entry.id   c4be561675f84e8e304225bba11ea0a6
#
_cell.length_a   1.000
_cell.length_b   1.000
_cell.length_c   1.000
_cell.angle_alpha   90.00
_cell.angle_beta   90.00
_cell.angle_gamma   90.00
#
_symmetry.space_group_name_H-M   'P 1'
#
loop_
_entity.id
_entity.type
_entity.pdbx_description
1 polymer ?
#
loop_
_entity_poly.entity_id
_entity_poly.type
_entity_poly.pdbx_seq_one_letter_code
_entity_poly.pdbx_strand_id
1 'polypeptide(L)'
;MTPLLSVQDITKTYGARIGCTGVSFDLYPSEVMGIVGESGSGKTTLLNCLAGYLEPDTGQVIFDTRTDGPMDTVTMSEPERRMLGRTDWAFVHQHASDGLRMSVSAGGNIGERLMALGNRHYGSIRGDAMDWLGRVEIDTDRIDDRPTAFSGGMQQRLQIARNLVTGPRLVFMDEPTGGLDVSVQARLLDLLRGLAREMGLSAIIVTHDLAVVRLLADRLMVMKDGHVVEAGLTDQVLDDPQHAYTQLLVSSVLQV
;
A
#
# COMPACT_ATOMS: atom_id res chain seq x y z
N MET A 1 11.64 -18.92 -7.74
CA MET A 1 11.76 -17.44 -7.77
C MET A 1 11.93 -17.01 -6.33
N THR A 2 12.83 -16.09 -6.03
CA THR A 2 13.04 -15.61 -4.65
C THR A 2 11.94 -14.61 -4.31
N PRO A 3 11.28 -14.69 -3.14
CA PRO A 3 10.29 -13.71 -2.74
C PRO A 3 10.94 -12.33 -2.52
N LEU A 4 10.20 -11.26 -2.84
CA LEU A 4 10.57 -9.89 -2.50
C LEU A 4 10.37 -9.63 -1.00
N LEU A 5 9.28 -10.16 -0.44
CA LEU A 5 8.95 -10.10 0.98
C LEU A 5 8.53 -11.49 1.45
N SER A 6 9.14 -12.00 2.52
CA SER A 6 8.74 -13.23 3.20
C SER A 6 8.29 -12.91 4.62
N VAL A 7 7.05 -13.20 4.92
CA VAL A 7 6.41 -12.97 6.21
C VAL A 7 6.27 -14.29 6.93
N GLN A 8 6.77 -14.39 8.17
CA GLN A 8 6.83 -15.62 8.93
C GLN A 8 6.26 -15.41 10.33
N ASP A 9 5.13 -16.06 10.61
CA ASP A 9 4.48 -16.17 11.92
C ASP A 9 4.25 -14.84 12.64
N ILE A 10 3.88 -13.78 11.89
CA ILE A 10 3.63 -12.46 12.46
C ILE A 10 2.43 -12.50 13.38
N THR A 11 2.67 -12.12 14.64
CA THR A 11 1.65 -12.00 15.68
C THR A 11 1.75 -10.65 16.36
N LYS A 12 0.59 -9.99 16.56
CA LYS A 12 0.45 -8.76 17.33
C LYS A 12 -0.82 -8.79 18.14
N THR A 13 -0.68 -8.52 19.45
CA THR A 13 -1.78 -8.48 20.41
C THR A 13 -1.83 -7.13 21.14
N TYR A 14 -2.98 -6.77 21.63
CA TYR A 14 -3.23 -5.58 22.45
C TYR A 14 -3.92 -6.01 23.75
N GLY A 15 -3.15 -6.54 24.69
CA GLY A 15 -3.67 -7.19 25.88
C GLY A 15 -4.48 -8.44 25.52
N ALA A 16 -5.78 -8.45 25.83
CA ALA A 16 -6.66 -9.59 25.50
C ALA A 16 -7.15 -9.57 24.03
N ARG A 17 -6.96 -8.46 23.30
CA ARG A 17 -7.41 -8.34 21.91
C ARG A 17 -6.32 -8.79 20.95
N ILE A 18 -6.68 -9.69 20.04
CA ILE A 18 -5.81 -10.11 18.93
C ILE A 18 -5.87 -9.05 17.84
N GLY A 19 -4.70 -8.53 17.44
CA GLY A 19 -4.55 -7.70 16.25
C GLY A 19 -4.40 -8.55 15.02
N CYS A 20 -3.35 -9.40 14.98
CA CYS A 20 -3.16 -10.47 14.00
C CYS A 20 -2.34 -11.58 14.65
N THR A 21 -2.48 -12.83 14.18
CA THR A 21 -1.75 -13.97 14.77
C THR A 21 -1.41 -15.03 13.72
N GLY A 22 -0.16 -15.53 13.81
CA GLY A 22 0.34 -16.63 12.99
C GLY A 22 0.34 -16.36 11.50
N VAL A 23 0.48 -15.11 11.07
CA VAL A 23 0.37 -14.75 9.64
C VAL A 23 1.68 -15.03 8.93
N SER A 24 1.60 -15.89 7.89
CA SER A 24 2.75 -16.27 7.06
C SER A 24 2.38 -16.26 5.59
N PHE A 25 3.19 -15.63 4.74
CA PHE A 25 3.07 -15.64 3.29
C PHE A 25 4.33 -15.09 2.63
N ASP A 26 4.49 -15.38 1.33
CA ASP A 26 5.50 -14.78 0.48
C ASP A 26 4.84 -13.86 -0.54
N LEU A 27 5.48 -12.72 -0.83
CA LEU A 27 5.15 -11.81 -1.92
C LEU A 27 6.30 -11.81 -2.92
N TYR A 28 5.98 -12.00 -4.20
CA TYR A 28 6.97 -12.05 -5.26
C TYR A 28 7.10 -10.70 -5.98
N PRO A 29 8.23 -10.47 -6.72
CA PRO A 29 8.38 -9.27 -7.53
C PRO A 29 7.21 -9.10 -8.52
N SER A 30 6.70 -7.87 -8.62
CA SER A 30 5.56 -7.47 -9.46
C SER A 30 4.22 -8.14 -9.11
N GLU A 31 4.13 -8.76 -7.95
CA GLU A 31 2.89 -9.35 -7.43
C GLU A 31 2.13 -8.37 -6.56
N VAL A 32 0.81 -8.36 -6.70
CA VAL A 32 -0.12 -7.60 -5.84
C VAL A 32 -0.90 -8.56 -4.95
N MET A 33 -0.72 -8.43 -3.63
CA MET A 33 -1.47 -9.17 -2.61
C MET A 33 -2.60 -8.32 -2.04
N GLY A 34 -3.83 -8.78 -2.18
CA GLY A 34 -4.99 -8.21 -1.50
C GLY A 34 -5.19 -8.83 -0.11
N ILE A 35 -5.53 -8.01 0.89
CA ILE A 35 -5.92 -8.47 2.22
C ILE A 35 -7.28 -7.88 2.53
N VAL A 36 -8.30 -8.74 2.68
CA VAL A 36 -9.69 -8.32 2.89
C VAL A 36 -10.28 -8.88 4.18
N GLY A 37 -11.36 -8.30 4.64
CA GLY A 37 -12.12 -8.70 5.83
C GLY A 37 -12.89 -7.51 6.42
N GLU A 38 -13.76 -7.77 7.38
CA GLU A 38 -14.52 -6.74 8.07
C GLU A 38 -13.65 -5.75 8.84
N SER A 39 -14.24 -4.61 9.21
CA SER A 39 -13.58 -3.65 10.11
C SER A 39 -13.21 -4.33 11.43
N GLY A 40 -11.98 -4.13 11.87
CA GLY A 40 -11.47 -4.78 13.09
C GLY A 40 -10.93 -6.19 12.92
N SER A 41 -10.92 -6.78 11.71
CA SER A 41 -10.34 -8.12 11.47
C SER A 41 -8.81 -8.20 11.56
N GLY A 42 -8.11 -7.08 11.77
CA GLY A 42 -6.66 -7.05 11.99
C GLY A 42 -5.81 -6.62 10.80
N LYS A 43 -6.41 -6.31 9.64
CA LYS A 43 -5.70 -5.95 8.38
C LYS A 43 -4.72 -4.80 8.53
N THR A 44 -5.18 -3.66 9.06
CA THR A 44 -4.33 -2.48 9.27
C THR A 44 -3.24 -2.75 10.31
N THR A 45 -3.51 -3.58 11.34
CA THR A 45 -2.49 -4.03 12.30
C THR A 45 -1.39 -4.83 11.58
N LEU A 46 -1.78 -5.80 10.77
CA LEU A 46 -0.84 -6.59 9.96
C LEU A 46 -0.05 -5.67 9.02
N LEU A 47 -0.73 -4.82 8.24
CA LEU A 47 -0.07 -3.90 7.30
C LEU A 47 0.98 -3.02 8.00
N ASN A 48 0.66 -2.48 9.18
CA ASN A 48 1.58 -1.65 9.96
C ASN A 48 2.77 -2.45 10.51
N CYS A 49 2.59 -3.72 10.88
CA CYS A 49 3.71 -4.61 11.23
C CYS A 49 4.63 -4.82 10.04
N LEU A 50 4.08 -5.11 8.86
CA LEU A 50 4.84 -5.35 7.63
C LEU A 50 5.61 -4.10 7.17
N ALA A 51 4.99 -2.92 7.29
CA ALA A 51 5.60 -1.64 6.92
C ALA A 51 6.58 -1.09 7.98
N GLY A 52 6.76 -1.78 9.11
CA GLY A 52 7.65 -1.38 10.20
C GLY A 52 7.15 -0.18 11.02
N TYR A 53 5.88 0.18 10.94
CA TYR A 53 5.24 1.20 11.78
C TYR A 53 4.81 0.66 13.14
N LEU A 54 4.64 -0.65 13.24
CA LEU A 54 4.27 -1.33 14.46
C LEU A 54 5.18 -2.54 14.65
N GLU A 55 5.79 -2.67 15.81
CA GLU A 55 6.61 -3.83 16.15
C GLU A 55 5.69 -5.02 16.46
N PRO A 56 5.82 -6.18 15.76
CA PRO A 56 5.10 -7.38 16.10
C PRO A 56 5.58 -7.97 17.43
N ASP A 57 4.75 -8.76 18.09
CA ASP A 57 5.14 -9.44 19.33
C ASP A 57 6.01 -10.67 19.02
N THR A 58 5.77 -11.34 17.89
CA THR A 58 6.57 -12.45 17.36
C THR A 58 6.56 -12.48 15.85
N GLY A 59 7.48 -13.22 15.26
CA GLY A 59 7.60 -13.45 13.83
C GLY A 59 8.70 -12.61 13.18
N GLN A 60 8.87 -12.79 11.87
CA GLN A 60 9.89 -12.12 11.06
C GLN A 60 9.29 -11.58 9.76
N VAL A 61 9.86 -10.48 9.27
CA VAL A 61 9.53 -9.88 7.98
C VAL A 61 10.83 -9.72 7.20
N ILE A 62 11.10 -10.65 6.30
CA ILE A 62 12.34 -10.67 5.52
C ILE A 62 12.08 -9.98 4.18
N PHE A 63 12.77 -8.87 3.92
CA PHE A 63 12.71 -8.11 2.67
C PHE A 63 14.03 -8.27 1.90
N ASP A 64 13.93 -8.57 0.61
CA ASP A 64 15.09 -8.64 -0.30
C ASP A 64 15.49 -7.24 -0.74
N THR A 65 16.45 -6.64 -0.02
CA THR A 65 16.93 -5.26 -0.27
C THR A 65 17.74 -5.18 -1.56
N ARG A 66 17.86 -3.98 -2.15
CA ARG A 66 18.63 -3.79 -3.40
C ARG A 66 20.14 -4.00 -3.23
N THR A 67 20.66 -3.76 -2.02
CA THR A 67 22.11 -3.69 -1.76
C THR A 67 22.62 -4.84 -0.92
N ASP A 68 21.87 -5.24 0.09
CA ASP A 68 22.35 -6.14 1.14
C ASP A 68 21.68 -7.52 1.12
N GLY A 69 20.80 -7.76 0.11
CA GLY A 69 20.03 -9.00 0.00
C GLY A 69 18.92 -9.11 1.07
N PRO A 70 18.49 -10.34 1.42
CA PRO A 70 17.40 -10.55 2.38
C PRO A 70 17.78 -10.09 3.78
N MET A 71 16.97 -9.20 4.37
CA MET A 71 17.13 -8.67 5.73
C MET A 71 15.84 -8.73 6.50
N ASP A 72 15.90 -9.10 7.79
CA ASP A 72 14.73 -9.06 8.67
C ASP A 72 14.45 -7.63 9.13
N THR A 73 13.37 -7.06 8.63
CA THR A 73 13.00 -5.66 8.89
C THR A 73 12.48 -5.42 10.30
N VAL A 74 12.09 -6.46 11.03
CA VAL A 74 11.69 -6.38 12.45
C VAL A 74 12.88 -6.04 13.32
N THR A 75 14.04 -6.63 13.03
CA THR A 75 15.28 -6.43 13.80
C THR A 75 16.13 -5.25 13.31
N MET A 76 15.77 -4.64 12.17
CA MET A 76 16.47 -3.47 11.64
C MET A 76 16.44 -2.29 12.62
N SER A 77 17.54 -1.54 12.64
CA SER A 77 17.58 -0.26 13.33
C SER A 77 16.64 0.78 12.67
N GLU A 78 16.23 1.78 13.44
CA GLU A 78 15.38 2.85 12.90
C GLU A 78 15.97 3.59 11.69
N PRO A 79 17.30 3.92 11.65
CA PRO A 79 17.92 4.50 10.45
C PRO A 79 17.83 3.61 9.20
N GLU A 80 18.01 2.29 9.34
CA GLU A 80 17.88 1.34 8.22
C GLU A 80 16.44 1.28 7.71
N ARG A 81 15.46 1.16 8.59
CA ARG A 81 14.02 1.20 8.21
C ARG A 81 13.64 2.52 7.53
N ARG A 82 14.15 3.66 8.02
CA ARG A 82 13.95 4.96 7.37
C ARG A 82 14.56 5.00 5.97
N MET A 83 15.69 4.33 5.77
CA MET A 83 16.29 4.23 4.43
C MET A 83 15.41 3.41 3.50
N LEU A 84 14.92 2.24 3.91
CA LEU A 84 13.95 1.46 3.12
C LEU A 84 12.72 2.29 2.74
N GLY A 85 12.14 3.03 3.69
CA GLY A 85 11.01 3.92 3.45
C GLY A 85 11.31 5.08 2.49
N ARG A 86 12.57 5.36 2.18
CA ARG A 86 12.98 6.37 1.19
C ARG A 86 13.27 5.77 -0.17
N THR A 87 13.79 4.54 -0.24
CA THR A 87 14.34 3.91 -1.44
C THR A 87 13.42 2.84 -2.02
N ASP A 88 13.02 1.86 -1.19
CA ASP A 88 12.40 0.62 -1.64
C ASP A 88 10.92 0.51 -1.28
N TRP A 89 10.48 1.25 -0.24
CA TRP A 89 9.13 1.19 0.28
C TRP A 89 8.35 2.48 0.10
N ALA A 90 7.05 2.32 -0.14
CA ALA A 90 6.10 3.42 -0.10
C ALA A 90 4.88 3.02 0.73
N PHE A 91 4.22 3.99 1.35
CA PHE A 91 2.99 3.77 2.10
C PHE A 91 1.93 4.79 1.68
N VAL A 92 0.80 4.28 1.20
CA VAL A 92 -0.37 5.06 0.83
C VAL A 92 -1.41 4.90 1.94
N HIS A 93 -1.65 5.99 2.66
CA HIS A 93 -2.61 6.05 3.77
C HIS A 93 -4.05 6.17 3.27
N GLN A 94 -4.99 5.70 4.06
CA GLN A 94 -6.42 5.84 3.81
C GLN A 94 -6.83 7.30 3.64
N HIS A 95 -6.37 8.17 4.55
CA HIS A 95 -6.57 9.60 4.43
C HIS A 95 -5.31 10.25 3.84
N ALA A 96 -5.47 10.92 2.70
CA ALA A 96 -4.36 11.58 2.03
C ALA A 96 -3.65 12.63 2.91
N SER A 97 -4.37 13.25 3.85
CA SER A 97 -3.83 14.18 4.85
C SER A 97 -2.72 13.59 5.72
N ASP A 98 -2.75 12.27 5.95
CA ASP A 98 -1.75 11.59 6.79
C ASP A 98 -0.44 11.35 6.03
N GLY A 99 -0.53 11.27 4.70
CA GLY A 99 0.62 11.08 3.80
C GLY A 99 1.14 12.36 3.14
N LEU A 100 0.42 13.49 3.25
CA LEU A 100 0.77 14.76 2.60
C LEU A 100 1.10 15.85 3.61
N ARG A 101 2.02 16.73 3.24
CA ARG A 101 2.24 17.99 3.94
C ARG A 101 1.27 19.05 3.43
N MET A 102 0.16 19.25 4.11
CA MET A 102 -0.95 20.11 3.68
C MET A 102 -0.56 21.58 3.49
N SER A 103 0.51 22.04 4.16
CA SER A 103 1.03 23.42 4.04
C SER A 103 2.07 23.61 2.94
N VAL A 104 2.54 22.51 2.31
CA VAL A 104 3.56 22.51 1.25
C VAL A 104 2.86 22.30 -0.09
N SER A 105 3.38 22.92 -1.16
CA SER A 105 2.83 22.78 -2.51
C SER A 105 2.85 21.34 -3.03
N ALA A 106 2.08 21.04 -4.07
CA ALA A 106 2.05 19.72 -4.71
C ALA A 106 3.45 19.30 -5.18
N GLY A 107 4.14 20.16 -5.90
CA GLY A 107 5.53 19.93 -6.32
C GLY A 107 6.49 19.77 -5.16
N GLY A 108 6.29 20.53 -4.07
CA GLY A 108 7.09 20.39 -2.85
C GLY A 108 6.86 19.05 -2.14
N ASN A 109 5.63 18.56 -2.11
CA ASN A 109 5.30 17.23 -1.57
C ASN A 109 6.03 16.10 -2.32
N ILE A 110 6.03 16.14 -3.67
CA ILE A 110 6.73 15.16 -4.50
C ILE A 110 8.25 15.34 -4.37
N GLY A 111 8.73 16.56 -4.51
CA GLY A 111 10.16 16.90 -4.51
C GLY A 111 10.87 16.58 -3.19
N GLU A 112 10.17 16.63 -2.05
CA GLU A 112 10.73 16.26 -0.75
C GLU A 112 11.28 14.83 -0.75
N ARG A 113 10.61 13.90 -1.43
CA ARG A 113 11.04 12.51 -1.54
C ARG A 113 12.34 12.39 -2.32
N LEU A 114 12.46 13.12 -3.43
CA LEU A 114 13.68 13.17 -4.24
C LEU A 114 14.84 13.83 -3.48
N MET A 115 14.57 14.90 -2.73
CA MET A 115 15.56 15.53 -1.86
C MET A 115 16.07 14.59 -0.77
N ALA A 116 15.21 13.74 -0.23
CA ALA A 116 15.57 12.73 0.77
C ALA A 116 16.53 11.66 0.21
N LEU A 117 16.53 11.44 -1.13
CA LEU A 117 17.48 10.59 -1.84
C LEU A 117 18.78 11.31 -2.26
N GLY A 118 18.93 12.58 -1.88
CA GLY A 118 20.14 13.35 -2.16
C GLY A 118 20.07 14.24 -3.40
N ASN A 119 18.97 14.24 -4.16
CA ASN A 119 18.82 15.19 -5.27
C ASN A 119 18.77 16.61 -4.69
N ARG A 120 19.58 17.54 -5.27
CA ARG A 120 19.67 18.94 -4.83
C ARG A 120 19.41 19.93 -5.96
N HIS A 121 19.23 19.43 -7.19
CA HIS A 121 19.02 20.29 -8.34
C HIS A 121 17.54 20.65 -8.50
N TYR A 122 17.19 21.90 -8.17
CA TYR A 122 15.79 22.37 -8.16
C TYR A 122 15.06 22.13 -9.48
N GLY A 123 15.69 22.44 -10.63
CA GLY A 123 15.07 22.27 -11.95
C GLY A 123 14.73 20.81 -12.25
N SER A 124 15.61 19.86 -11.90
CA SER A 124 15.35 18.43 -12.04
C SER A 124 14.18 18.00 -11.15
N ILE A 125 14.23 18.36 -9.85
CA ILE A 125 13.16 18.01 -8.89
C ILE A 125 11.80 18.55 -9.36
N ARG A 126 11.76 19.79 -9.88
CA ARG A 126 10.52 20.39 -10.39
C ARG A 126 10.04 19.70 -11.65
N GLY A 127 10.95 19.33 -12.56
CA GLY A 127 10.62 18.56 -13.77
C GLY A 127 10.02 17.21 -13.42
N ASP A 128 10.69 16.44 -12.56
CA ASP A 128 10.20 15.13 -12.08
C ASP A 128 8.82 15.26 -11.40
N ALA A 129 8.62 16.34 -10.62
CA ALA A 129 7.34 16.58 -9.97
C ALA A 129 6.22 16.91 -10.98
N MET A 130 6.51 17.68 -12.04
CA MET A 130 5.53 17.95 -13.11
C MET A 130 5.18 16.67 -13.87
N ASP A 131 6.16 15.84 -14.21
CA ASP A 131 5.93 14.57 -14.88
C ASP A 131 5.03 13.64 -14.04
N TRP A 132 5.28 13.57 -12.73
CA TRP A 132 4.46 12.78 -11.83
C TRP A 132 3.05 13.33 -11.62
N LEU A 133 2.86 14.68 -11.60
CA LEU A 133 1.52 15.26 -11.60
C LEU A 133 0.75 14.85 -12.85
N GLY A 134 1.38 14.90 -14.03
CA GLY A 134 0.77 14.43 -15.28
C GLY A 134 0.41 12.94 -15.24
N ARG A 135 1.30 12.08 -14.71
CA ARG A 135 1.08 10.63 -14.58
C ARG A 135 -0.12 10.28 -13.67
N VAL A 136 -0.37 11.09 -12.64
CA VAL A 136 -1.53 10.92 -11.76
C VAL A 136 -2.73 11.77 -12.17
N GLU A 137 -2.76 12.26 -13.40
CA GLU A 137 -3.85 13.06 -13.99
C GLU A 137 -4.20 14.31 -13.17
N ILE A 138 -3.21 14.99 -12.62
CA ILE A 138 -3.30 16.33 -12.04
C ILE A 138 -2.66 17.31 -13.01
N ASP A 139 -3.38 18.43 -13.29
CA ASP A 139 -2.86 19.48 -14.15
C ASP A 139 -1.53 20.01 -13.61
N THR A 140 -0.51 20.03 -14.49
CA THR A 140 0.86 20.44 -14.13
C THR A 140 0.96 21.90 -13.73
N ASP A 141 0.04 22.76 -14.19
CA ASP A 141 -0.03 24.16 -13.79
C ASP A 141 -0.37 24.33 -12.30
N ARG A 142 -0.88 23.27 -11.66
CA ARG A 142 -1.20 23.23 -10.23
C ARG A 142 -0.04 22.81 -9.33
N ILE A 143 1.18 22.73 -9.87
CA ILE A 143 2.37 22.28 -9.13
C ILE A 143 2.66 23.12 -7.88
N ASP A 144 2.30 24.40 -7.91
CA ASP A 144 2.52 25.34 -6.81
C ASP A 144 1.31 25.44 -5.86
N ASP A 145 0.17 24.78 -6.19
CA ASP A 145 -1.00 24.70 -5.32
C ASP A 145 -0.71 23.82 -4.09
N ARG A 146 -1.37 24.16 -2.98
CA ARG A 146 -1.34 23.33 -1.77
C ARG A 146 -2.40 22.21 -1.85
N PRO A 147 -2.18 21.05 -1.20
CA PRO A 147 -3.18 19.98 -1.17
C PRO A 147 -4.56 20.42 -0.65
N THR A 148 -4.63 21.45 0.18
CA THR A 148 -5.90 22.04 0.66
C THR A 148 -6.80 22.60 -0.45
N ALA A 149 -6.23 22.93 -1.61
CA ALA A 149 -6.97 23.38 -2.80
C ALA A 149 -7.45 22.22 -3.69
N PHE A 150 -7.10 20.97 -3.36
CA PHE A 150 -7.42 19.78 -4.13
C PHE A 150 -8.65 19.05 -3.55
N SER A 151 -9.44 18.40 -4.42
CA SER A 151 -10.47 17.46 -3.98
C SER A 151 -9.84 16.25 -3.30
N GLY A 152 -10.63 15.47 -2.54
CA GLY A 152 -10.14 14.25 -1.88
C GLY A 152 -9.47 13.27 -2.84
N GLY A 153 -10.07 13.03 -4.02
CA GLY A 153 -9.48 12.19 -5.05
C GLY A 153 -8.17 12.75 -5.62
N MET A 154 -8.07 14.08 -5.78
CA MET A 154 -6.80 14.71 -6.21
C MET A 154 -5.73 14.63 -5.12
N GLN A 155 -6.11 14.77 -3.86
CA GLN A 155 -5.17 14.58 -2.74
C GLN A 155 -4.64 13.15 -2.70
N GLN A 156 -5.51 12.15 -2.93
CA GLN A 156 -5.11 10.75 -2.98
C GLN A 156 -4.15 10.48 -4.16
N ARG A 157 -4.43 11.04 -5.34
CA ARG A 157 -3.54 10.95 -6.51
C ARG A 157 -2.18 11.64 -6.24
N LEU A 158 -2.17 12.80 -5.58
CA LEU A 158 -0.94 13.46 -5.16
C LEU A 158 -0.14 12.63 -4.15
N GLN A 159 -0.81 11.98 -3.21
CA GLN A 159 -0.17 11.05 -2.27
C GLN A 159 0.51 9.88 -3.01
N ILE A 160 -0.14 9.34 -4.03
CA ILE A 160 0.42 8.28 -4.88
C ILE A 160 1.66 8.80 -5.62
N ALA A 161 1.58 9.95 -6.29
CA ALA A 161 2.71 10.56 -6.98
C ALA A 161 3.91 10.78 -6.04
N ARG A 162 3.66 11.36 -4.85
CA ARG A 162 4.67 11.55 -3.80
C ARG A 162 5.36 10.24 -3.43
N ASN A 163 4.62 9.16 -3.32
CA ASN A 163 5.15 7.87 -2.90
C ASN A 163 5.88 7.13 -4.02
N LEU A 164 5.40 7.22 -5.25
CA LEU A 164 5.95 6.47 -6.38
C LEU A 164 7.13 7.16 -7.08
N VAL A 165 7.34 8.47 -6.87
CA VAL A 165 8.43 9.23 -7.53
C VAL A 165 9.83 8.68 -7.25
N THR A 166 10.02 7.99 -6.13
CA THR A 166 11.31 7.36 -5.77
C THR A 166 11.54 5.99 -6.43
N GLY A 167 10.55 5.48 -7.17
CA GLY A 167 10.61 4.14 -7.79
C GLY A 167 10.69 3.02 -6.75
N PRO A 168 9.79 2.96 -5.75
CA PRO A 168 9.82 1.89 -4.75
C PRO A 168 9.59 0.52 -5.39
N ARG A 169 10.05 -0.55 -4.74
CA ARG A 169 9.79 -1.94 -5.16
C ARG A 169 8.54 -2.51 -4.50
N LEU A 170 8.17 -2.00 -3.31
CA LEU A 170 7.03 -2.45 -2.53
C LEU A 170 6.18 -1.26 -2.08
N VAL A 171 4.88 -1.35 -2.31
CA VAL A 171 3.91 -0.34 -1.89
C VAL A 171 2.90 -0.97 -0.93
N PHE A 172 2.80 -0.43 0.27
CA PHE A 172 1.75 -0.73 1.22
C PHE A 172 0.59 0.25 1.02
N MET A 173 -0.64 -0.23 0.93
CA MET A 173 -1.83 0.60 0.73
C MET A 173 -2.91 0.24 1.75
N ASP A 174 -3.28 1.19 2.59
CA ASP A 174 -4.38 1.04 3.54
C ASP A 174 -5.61 1.75 3.00
N GLU A 175 -6.64 1.00 2.60
CA GLU A 175 -7.93 1.50 2.06
C GLU A 175 -7.74 2.63 1.01
N PRO A 176 -6.97 2.43 -0.06
CA PRO A 176 -6.51 3.52 -0.94
C PRO A 176 -7.64 4.28 -1.64
N THR A 177 -8.85 3.72 -1.69
CA THR A 177 -10.05 4.33 -2.28
C THR A 177 -11.10 4.73 -1.25
N GLY A 178 -10.79 4.55 0.04
CA GLY A 178 -11.73 4.83 1.13
C GLY A 178 -12.21 6.29 1.15
N GLY A 179 -13.54 6.47 1.28
CA GLY A 179 -14.15 7.80 1.37
C GLY A 179 -14.23 8.57 0.05
N LEU A 180 -13.94 7.94 -1.09
CA LEU A 180 -14.09 8.52 -2.43
C LEU A 180 -15.43 8.12 -3.05
N ASP A 181 -16.00 9.01 -3.88
CA ASP A 181 -17.16 8.70 -4.70
C ASP A 181 -16.85 7.58 -5.71
N VAL A 182 -17.83 6.75 -6.04
CA VAL A 182 -17.67 5.57 -6.92
C VAL A 182 -16.97 5.89 -8.25
N SER A 183 -17.31 7.03 -8.88
CA SER A 183 -16.68 7.43 -10.15
C SER A 183 -15.22 7.84 -9.99
N VAL A 184 -14.86 8.45 -8.86
CA VAL A 184 -13.48 8.84 -8.53
C VAL A 184 -12.68 7.60 -8.15
N GLN A 185 -13.29 6.67 -7.42
CA GLN A 185 -12.70 5.38 -7.05
C GLN A 185 -12.32 4.58 -8.29
N ALA A 186 -13.25 4.40 -9.26
CA ALA A 186 -12.98 3.66 -10.49
C ALA A 186 -11.77 4.22 -11.26
N ARG A 187 -11.70 5.54 -11.43
CA ARG A 187 -10.57 6.20 -12.10
C ARG A 187 -9.25 6.01 -11.34
N LEU A 188 -9.29 6.08 -10.01
CA LEU A 188 -8.10 5.87 -9.18
C LEU A 188 -7.59 4.43 -9.28
N LEU A 189 -8.49 3.45 -9.32
CA LEU A 189 -8.12 2.03 -9.49
C LEU A 189 -7.51 1.76 -10.86
N ASP A 190 -8.06 2.32 -11.94
CA ASP A 190 -7.48 2.22 -13.28
C ASP A 190 -6.08 2.84 -13.33
N LEU A 191 -5.89 4.01 -12.70
CA LEU A 191 -4.60 4.66 -12.57
C LEU A 191 -3.60 3.76 -11.81
N LEU A 192 -3.97 3.24 -10.65
CA LEU A 192 -3.12 2.36 -9.84
C LEU A 192 -2.72 1.10 -10.60
N ARG A 193 -3.68 0.47 -11.31
CA ARG A 193 -3.42 -0.70 -12.15
C ARG A 193 -2.42 -0.41 -13.26
N GLY A 194 -2.58 0.74 -13.92
CA GLY A 194 -1.65 1.21 -14.96
C GLY A 194 -0.25 1.41 -14.41
N LEU A 195 -0.11 2.16 -13.32
CA LEU A 195 1.17 2.44 -12.68
C LEU A 195 1.86 1.17 -12.14
N ALA A 196 1.10 0.26 -11.51
CA ALA A 196 1.64 -1.00 -11.00
C ALA A 196 2.26 -1.84 -12.12
N ARG A 197 1.57 -1.98 -13.26
CA ARG A 197 2.06 -2.72 -14.44
C ARG A 197 3.26 -2.05 -15.09
N GLU A 198 3.18 -0.74 -15.33
CA GLU A 198 4.25 0.03 -15.98
C GLU A 198 5.55 -0.02 -15.18
N MET A 199 5.46 0.11 -13.86
CA MET A 199 6.63 0.18 -12.99
C MET A 199 7.07 -1.19 -12.46
N GLY A 200 6.31 -2.27 -12.71
CA GLY A 200 6.57 -3.60 -12.14
C GLY A 200 6.52 -3.59 -10.60
N LEU A 201 5.58 -2.82 -10.02
CA LEU A 201 5.45 -2.67 -8.58
C LEU A 201 4.90 -3.93 -7.93
N SER A 202 5.47 -4.30 -6.79
CA SER A 202 4.80 -5.20 -5.87
C SER A 202 3.98 -4.39 -4.86
N ALA A 203 2.81 -4.88 -4.48
CA ALA A 203 1.96 -4.17 -3.53
C ALA A 203 1.25 -5.09 -2.55
N ILE A 204 1.00 -4.57 -1.34
CA ILE A 204 0.07 -5.15 -0.37
C ILE A 204 -1.05 -4.14 -0.17
N ILE A 205 -2.28 -4.54 -0.52
CA ILE A 205 -3.46 -3.69 -0.47
C ILE A 205 -4.41 -4.23 0.60
N VAL A 206 -4.66 -3.44 1.62
CA VAL A 206 -5.68 -3.72 2.64
C VAL A 206 -6.95 -2.97 2.28
N THR A 207 -8.08 -3.67 2.20
CA THR A 207 -9.38 -3.06 1.95
C THR A 207 -10.52 -3.96 2.42
N HIS A 208 -11.71 -3.39 2.59
CA HIS A 208 -12.96 -4.13 2.76
C HIS A 208 -13.76 -4.25 1.45
N ASP A 209 -13.30 -3.59 0.38
CA ASP A 209 -13.97 -3.57 -0.92
C ASP A 209 -13.41 -4.69 -1.83
N LEU A 210 -14.23 -5.71 -2.11
CA LEU A 210 -13.86 -6.83 -2.98
C LEU A 210 -13.65 -6.42 -4.43
N ALA A 211 -14.29 -5.33 -4.90
CA ALA A 211 -14.10 -4.84 -6.26
C ALA A 211 -12.67 -4.31 -6.45
N VAL A 212 -12.09 -3.68 -5.43
CA VAL A 212 -10.70 -3.21 -5.44
C VAL A 212 -9.73 -4.36 -5.63
N VAL A 213 -9.85 -5.42 -4.83
CA VAL A 213 -8.92 -6.57 -4.92
C VAL A 213 -9.14 -7.38 -6.18
N ARG A 214 -10.38 -7.54 -6.66
CA ARG A 214 -10.67 -8.20 -7.94
C ARG A 214 -9.99 -7.50 -9.13
N LEU A 215 -9.88 -6.18 -9.07
CA LEU A 215 -9.27 -5.39 -10.15
C LEU A 215 -7.74 -5.35 -10.08
N LEU A 216 -7.17 -5.34 -8.88
CA LEU A 216 -5.75 -5.05 -8.66
C LEU A 216 -4.92 -6.24 -8.19
N ALA A 217 -5.49 -7.17 -7.42
CA ALA A 217 -4.71 -8.18 -6.73
C ALA A 217 -4.60 -9.49 -7.52
N ASP A 218 -3.40 -10.06 -7.55
CA ASP A 218 -3.13 -11.39 -8.12
C ASP A 218 -3.53 -12.49 -7.13
N ARG A 219 -3.23 -12.27 -5.84
CA ARG A 219 -3.60 -13.17 -4.74
C ARG A 219 -4.35 -12.44 -3.68
N LEU A 220 -5.22 -13.16 -3.00
CA LEU A 220 -6.11 -12.66 -1.96
C LEU A 220 -5.92 -13.44 -0.67
N MET A 221 -5.91 -12.71 0.43
CA MET A 221 -5.94 -13.23 1.80
C MET A 221 -7.15 -12.67 2.52
N VAL A 222 -7.97 -13.53 3.11
CA VAL A 222 -9.16 -13.16 3.87
C VAL A 222 -8.85 -13.25 5.36
N MET A 223 -9.04 -12.17 6.08
CA MET A 223 -8.80 -12.09 7.53
C MET A 223 -10.10 -11.96 8.31
N LYS A 224 -10.20 -12.72 9.41
CA LYS A 224 -11.27 -12.65 10.40
C LYS A 224 -10.69 -12.78 11.81
N ASP A 225 -11.08 -11.91 12.72
CA ASP A 225 -10.70 -11.94 14.14
C ASP A 225 -9.18 -12.13 14.38
N GLY A 226 -8.36 -11.46 13.56
CA GLY A 226 -6.90 -11.54 13.63
C GLY A 226 -6.26 -12.72 12.91
N HIS A 227 -7.03 -13.63 12.33
CA HIS A 227 -6.55 -14.84 11.67
C HIS A 227 -6.75 -14.76 10.16
N VAL A 228 -5.85 -15.39 9.40
CA VAL A 228 -6.08 -15.70 7.99
C VAL A 228 -6.97 -16.94 7.93
N VAL A 229 -8.14 -16.78 7.32
CA VAL A 229 -9.14 -17.87 7.22
C VAL A 229 -9.14 -18.52 5.84
N GLU A 230 -8.73 -17.79 4.82
CA GLU A 230 -8.59 -18.28 3.45
C GLU A 230 -7.54 -17.47 2.68
N ALA A 231 -6.78 -18.11 1.79
CA ALA A 231 -5.83 -17.44 0.90
C ALA A 231 -5.67 -18.25 -0.40
N GLY A 232 -5.50 -17.54 -1.52
CA GLY A 232 -5.33 -18.17 -2.83
C GLY A 232 -5.23 -17.14 -3.96
N LEU A 233 -5.38 -17.58 -5.20
CA LEU A 233 -5.55 -16.67 -6.34
C LEU A 233 -6.84 -15.86 -6.17
N THR A 234 -6.82 -14.59 -6.52
CA THR A 234 -7.96 -13.68 -6.30
C THR A 234 -9.25 -14.22 -6.92
N ASP A 235 -9.19 -14.62 -8.18
CA ASP A 235 -10.38 -15.16 -8.87
C ASP A 235 -10.88 -16.46 -8.21
N GLN A 236 -9.97 -17.33 -7.77
CA GLN A 236 -10.34 -18.58 -7.09
C GLN A 236 -11.06 -18.31 -5.77
N VAL A 237 -10.51 -17.44 -4.92
CA VAL A 237 -11.09 -17.11 -3.61
C VAL A 237 -12.42 -16.38 -3.75
N LEU A 238 -12.58 -15.53 -4.78
CA LEU A 238 -13.80 -14.76 -5.00
C LEU A 238 -14.90 -15.52 -5.74
N ASP A 239 -14.54 -16.46 -6.62
CA ASP A 239 -15.54 -17.18 -7.45
C ASP A 239 -15.92 -18.54 -6.85
N ASP A 240 -15.02 -19.19 -6.09
CA ASP A 240 -15.24 -20.46 -5.41
C ASP A 240 -14.71 -20.45 -3.96
N PRO A 241 -15.23 -19.55 -3.08
CA PRO A 241 -14.78 -19.45 -1.70
C PRO A 241 -15.05 -20.73 -0.91
N GLN A 242 -14.04 -21.25 -0.21
CA GLN A 242 -14.13 -22.50 0.54
C GLN A 242 -14.50 -22.28 2.01
N HIS A 243 -14.05 -21.16 2.62
CA HIS A 243 -14.36 -20.86 4.01
C HIS A 243 -15.73 -20.19 4.15
N ALA A 244 -16.54 -20.63 5.12
CA ALA A 244 -17.91 -20.10 5.33
C ALA A 244 -17.97 -18.56 5.49
N TYR A 245 -16.97 -17.96 6.12
CA TYR A 245 -16.89 -16.50 6.25
C TYR A 245 -16.61 -15.82 4.91
N THR A 246 -15.75 -16.40 4.07
CA THR A 246 -15.47 -15.86 2.72
C THR A 246 -16.71 -15.94 1.85
N GLN A 247 -17.47 -17.06 1.93
CA GLN A 247 -18.75 -17.22 1.24
C GLN A 247 -19.75 -16.12 1.64
N LEU A 248 -19.83 -15.82 2.95
CA LEU A 248 -20.67 -14.75 3.46
C LEU A 248 -20.22 -13.38 2.93
N LEU A 249 -18.91 -13.12 2.98
CA LEU A 249 -18.31 -11.85 2.53
C LEU A 249 -18.58 -11.60 1.04
N VAL A 250 -18.34 -12.61 0.19
CA VAL A 250 -18.59 -12.51 -1.26
C VAL A 250 -20.07 -12.36 -1.57
N SER A 251 -20.96 -13.14 -0.91
CA SER A 251 -22.40 -13.06 -1.15
C SER A 251 -22.99 -11.72 -0.75
N SER A 252 -22.42 -11.03 0.24
CA SER A 252 -22.90 -9.70 0.67
C SER A 252 -22.69 -8.60 -0.38
N VAL A 253 -21.71 -8.76 -1.27
CA VAL A 253 -21.40 -7.80 -2.35
C VAL A 253 -22.28 -8.04 -3.60
N LEU A 254 -22.72 -9.28 -3.82
CA LEU A 254 -23.52 -9.63 -5.00
C LEU A 254 -25.02 -9.23 -4.89
N GLN A 255 -25.42 -8.65 -3.76
CA GLN A 255 -26.83 -8.26 -3.50
C GLN A 255 -27.10 -6.75 -3.70
N VAL A 256 -26.18 -6.00 -4.33
CA VAL A 256 -26.33 -4.55 -4.59
C VAL A 256 -26.52 -4.28 -6.08
#